data_e416787c5b92dd103e2cb214f474a97b
#
_entry.id   e416787c5b92dd103e2cb214f474a97b
#
_cell.length_a   1.000
_cell.length_b   1.000
_cell.length_c   1.000
_cell.angle_alpha   90.00
_cell.angle_beta   90.00
_cell.angle_gamma   90.00
#
_symmetry.space_group_name_H-M   'P 1'
#
loop_
_entity.id
_entity.type
_entity.pdbx_description
1 polymer ?
#
loop_
_entity_poly.entity_id
_entity_poly.type
_entity_poly.pdbx_seq_one_letter_code
_entity_poly.pdbx_strand_id
1 'polypeptide(L)'
;LDDEVSAPHPLQTLKTREAIGHFIRSPRFWLISLGVSALAVLFEFQVFLPIYLSETYDLAPAYAGIASSTFSLGCLVAVFSGGFIYDKLTKKSLIYALGLSLTLAVASLLLLRVLGDQGSTGTLELTLTVLLIFLFGFAISPAYYIPMSVFSISFGGRHCGLLVGLIDAIAYFGAMSFDFIGGAVANKEGGWQDFILILIVTSVLATIIMTTFLYLDYRHSRQSNA
;
A
#
# COMPACT_ATOMS: atom_id res chain seq x y z
N LEU A 1 -5.75 -22.07 34.70
CA LEU A 1 -5.07 -21.18 33.75
C LEU A 1 -3.63 -21.65 33.72
N ASP A 2 -3.37 -22.69 32.94
CA ASP A 2 -2.02 -23.18 32.69
C ASP A 2 -1.33 -22.14 31.79
N ASP A 3 -0.34 -21.44 32.36
CA ASP A 3 0.61 -20.64 31.62
C ASP A 3 1.40 -21.62 30.71
N GLU A 4 0.94 -21.81 29.48
CA GLU A 4 1.79 -22.34 28.43
C GLU A 4 2.96 -21.35 28.27
N VAL A 5 4.10 -21.70 28.87
CA VAL A 5 5.37 -21.00 28.69
C VAL A 5 5.75 -21.13 27.22
N SER A 6 5.21 -20.24 26.43
CA SER A 6 5.59 -20.07 25.01
C SER A 6 7.10 -19.92 24.94
N ALA A 7 7.76 -20.77 24.17
CA ALA A 7 9.22 -20.71 24.00
C ALA A 7 9.67 -19.28 23.68
N PRO A 8 10.72 -18.76 24.32
CA PRO A 8 11.14 -17.37 24.13
C PRO A 8 11.48 -17.12 22.66
N HIS A 9 10.97 -16.01 22.12
CA HIS A 9 11.18 -15.64 20.72
C HIS A 9 12.70 -15.60 20.39
N PRO A 10 13.17 -16.18 19.27
CA PRO A 10 14.61 -16.31 18.96
C PRO A 10 15.42 -15.01 19.02
N LEU A 11 14.76 -13.87 18.80
CA LEU A 11 15.38 -12.56 18.84
C LEU A 11 15.36 -11.87 20.23
N GLN A 12 14.80 -12.51 21.26
CA GLN A 12 14.62 -11.89 22.58
C GLN A 12 15.95 -11.55 23.27
N THR A 13 16.99 -12.34 23.02
CA THR A 13 18.32 -12.19 23.64
C THR A 13 19.32 -11.37 22.80
N LEU A 14 18.99 -11.10 21.53
CA LEU A 14 19.90 -10.42 20.62
C LEU A 14 20.01 -8.92 20.94
N LYS A 15 21.24 -8.37 20.76
CA LYS A 15 21.46 -6.93 20.77
C LYS A 15 20.87 -6.31 19.50
N THR A 16 20.51 -5.02 19.57
CA THR A 16 19.90 -4.27 18.43
C THR A 16 20.69 -4.41 17.13
N ARG A 17 22.03 -4.33 17.19
CA ARG A 17 22.89 -4.47 16.01
C ARG A 17 22.82 -5.87 15.37
N GLU A 18 22.72 -6.90 16.18
CA GLU A 18 22.60 -8.28 15.72
C GLU A 18 21.21 -8.52 15.10
N ALA A 19 20.16 -7.93 15.69
CA ALA A 19 18.80 -7.97 15.14
C ALA A 19 18.73 -7.31 13.76
N ILE A 20 19.34 -6.15 13.55
CA ILE A 20 19.44 -5.51 12.23
C ILE A 20 20.14 -6.44 11.22
N GLY A 21 21.26 -7.03 11.61
CA GLY A 21 21.96 -7.99 10.75
C GLY A 21 21.10 -9.21 10.36
N HIS A 22 20.27 -9.67 11.30
CA HIS A 22 19.31 -10.76 11.05
C HIS A 22 18.21 -10.33 10.06
N PHE A 23 17.65 -9.11 10.21
CA PHE A 23 16.62 -8.58 9.32
C PHE A 23 17.14 -8.45 7.90
N ILE A 24 18.25 -7.76 7.69
CA ILE A 24 18.81 -7.48 6.36
C ILE A 24 19.19 -8.76 5.60
N ARG A 25 19.56 -9.85 6.32
CA ARG A 25 19.87 -11.14 5.69
C ARG A 25 18.64 -11.94 5.29
N SER A 26 17.45 -11.56 5.76
CA SER A 26 16.21 -12.28 5.50
C SER A 26 15.60 -11.87 4.15
N PRO A 27 15.36 -12.81 3.21
CA PRO A 27 14.63 -12.49 1.98
C PRO A 27 13.22 -11.96 2.22
N ARG A 28 12.55 -12.40 3.32
CA ARG A 28 11.22 -11.92 3.68
C ARG A 28 11.22 -10.44 4.06
N PHE A 29 12.28 -9.97 4.73
CA PHE A 29 12.45 -8.55 5.02
C PHE A 29 12.49 -7.71 3.75
N TRP A 30 13.24 -8.12 2.73
CA TRP A 30 13.32 -7.38 1.48
C TRP A 30 12.02 -7.42 0.68
N LEU A 31 11.33 -8.57 0.66
CA LEU A 31 10.03 -8.67 -0.02
C LEU A 31 8.98 -7.75 0.60
N ILE A 32 8.84 -7.75 1.93
CA ILE A 32 7.88 -6.84 2.58
C ILE A 32 8.31 -5.39 2.41
N SER A 33 9.59 -5.06 2.54
CA SER A 33 10.10 -3.69 2.38
C SER A 33 9.86 -3.14 0.97
N LEU A 34 10.11 -3.93 -0.07
CA LEU A 34 9.85 -3.55 -1.46
C LEU A 34 8.35 -3.45 -1.74
N GLY A 35 7.54 -4.36 -1.19
CA GLY A 35 6.09 -4.30 -1.33
C GLY A 35 5.49 -3.06 -0.65
N VAL A 36 5.91 -2.77 0.58
CA VAL A 36 5.47 -1.58 1.32
C VAL A 36 5.99 -0.30 0.64
N SER A 37 7.22 -0.31 0.10
CA SER A 37 7.76 0.82 -0.67
C SER A 37 6.92 1.10 -1.93
N ALA A 38 6.55 0.07 -2.68
CA ALA A 38 5.66 0.23 -3.83
C ALA A 38 4.29 0.77 -3.44
N LEU A 39 3.73 0.30 -2.30
CA LEU A 39 2.47 0.82 -1.77
C LEU A 39 2.61 2.27 -1.27
N ALA A 40 3.75 2.65 -0.65
CA ALA A 40 4.02 4.02 -0.25
C ALA A 40 4.02 4.96 -1.47
N VAL A 41 4.64 4.57 -2.58
CA VAL A 41 4.56 5.30 -3.86
C VAL A 41 3.10 5.51 -4.30
N LEU A 42 2.24 4.50 -4.15
CA LEU A 42 0.82 4.64 -4.51
C LEU A 42 0.07 5.60 -3.57
N PHE A 43 0.47 5.69 -2.30
CA PHE A 43 -0.08 6.66 -1.36
C PHE A 43 0.29 8.11 -1.72
N GLU A 44 1.46 8.35 -2.35
CA GLU A 44 1.86 9.69 -2.78
C GLU A 44 0.92 10.28 -3.86
N PHE A 45 0.13 9.45 -4.55
CA PHE A 45 -0.92 9.97 -5.42
C PHE A 45 -1.83 10.99 -4.72
N GLN A 46 -2.07 10.83 -3.41
CA GLN A 46 -2.85 11.77 -2.62
C GLN A 46 -2.32 13.22 -2.69
N VAL A 47 -1.00 13.39 -2.74
CA VAL A 47 -0.34 14.71 -2.82
C VAL A 47 -0.62 15.37 -4.17
N PHE A 48 -0.69 14.59 -5.23
CA PHE A 48 -0.92 15.07 -6.60
C PHE A 48 -2.39 15.22 -6.97
N LEU A 49 -3.31 14.59 -6.25
CA LEU A 49 -4.74 14.55 -6.57
C LEU A 49 -5.39 15.94 -6.71
N PRO A 50 -5.14 16.94 -5.82
CA PRO A 50 -5.75 18.25 -5.99
C PRO A 50 -5.34 18.92 -7.30
N ILE A 51 -4.07 18.79 -7.68
CA ILE A 51 -3.53 19.37 -8.93
C ILE A 51 -4.10 18.62 -10.13
N TYR A 52 -4.09 17.28 -10.09
CA TYR A 52 -4.67 16.42 -11.12
C TYR A 52 -6.14 16.79 -11.41
N LEU A 53 -6.96 16.91 -10.36
CA LEU A 53 -8.38 17.25 -10.50
C LEU A 53 -8.59 18.68 -11.00
N SER A 54 -7.77 19.62 -10.55
CA SER A 54 -7.84 21.01 -11.01
C SER A 54 -7.48 21.13 -12.51
N GLU A 55 -6.42 20.48 -12.94
CA GLU A 55 -5.94 20.58 -14.33
C GLU A 55 -6.75 19.73 -15.32
N THR A 56 -7.21 18.53 -14.88
CA THR A 56 -7.95 17.61 -15.79
C THR A 56 -9.43 17.99 -15.93
N TYR A 57 -10.05 18.51 -14.85
CA TYR A 57 -11.49 18.81 -14.81
C TYR A 57 -11.82 20.29 -14.65
N ASP A 58 -10.83 21.16 -14.74
CA ASP A 58 -10.97 22.61 -14.56
C ASP A 58 -11.67 23.00 -13.24
N LEU A 59 -11.36 22.26 -12.16
CA LEU A 59 -11.94 22.51 -10.86
C LEU A 59 -11.21 23.63 -10.15
N ALA A 60 -11.99 24.54 -9.54
CA ALA A 60 -11.39 25.52 -8.64
C ALA A 60 -10.65 24.80 -7.48
N PRO A 61 -9.50 25.35 -7.00
CA PRO A 61 -8.62 24.67 -6.03
C PRO A 61 -9.33 24.17 -4.77
N ALA A 62 -10.34 24.92 -4.29
CA ALA A 62 -11.13 24.51 -3.12
C ALA A 62 -11.95 23.24 -3.37
N TYR A 63 -12.59 23.12 -4.54
CA TYR A 63 -13.35 21.92 -4.91
C TYR A 63 -12.45 20.75 -5.23
N ALA A 64 -11.33 20.98 -5.88
CA ALA A 64 -10.31 19.94 -6.14
C ALA A 64 -9.77 19.38 -4.82
N GLY A 65 -9.51 20.22 -3.81
CA GLY A 65 -9.10 19.79 -2.47
C GLY A 65 -10.16 18.96 -1.75
N ILE A 66 -11.44 19.34 -1.85
CA ILE A 66 -12.55 18.58 -1.26
C ILE A 66 -12.68 17.22 -1.98
N ALA A 67 -12.66 17.20 -3.32
CA ALA A 67 -12.78 15.98 -4.11
C ALA A 67 -11.62 15.02 -3.85
N SER A 68 -10.38 15.52 -3.74
CA SER A 68 -9.20 14.70 -3.43
C SER A 68 -9.25 14.05 -2.05
N SER A 69 -9.94 14.64 -1.08
CA SER A 69 -10.09 14.07 0.27
C SER A 69 -10.85 12.73 0.29
N THR A 70 -11.57 12.41 -0.78
CA THR A 70 -12.23 11.10 -0.92
C THR A 70 -11.26 9.92 -0.94
N PHE A 71 -10.01 10.12 -1.37
CA PHE A 71 -8.94 9.13 -1.22
C PHE A 71 -8.71 8.78 0.26
N SER A 72 -8.50 9.79 1.10
CA SER A 72 -8.31 9.60 2.54
C SER A 72 -9.54 9.00 3.21
N LEU A 73 -10.74 9.37 2.76
CA LEU A 73 -11.98 8.76 3.23
C LEU A 73 -12.04 7.26 2.87
N GLY A 74 -11.62 6.89 1.66
CA GLY A 74 -11.48 5.49 1.26
C GLY A 74 -10.52 4.72 2.16
N CYS A 75 -9.34 5.28 2.43
CA CYS A 75 -8.37 4.70 3.35
C CYS A 75 -8.95 4.53 4.77
N LEU A 76 -9.63 5.54 5.29
CA LEU A 76 -10.27 5.51 6.60
C LEU A 76 -11.29 4.37 6.70
N VAL A 77 -12.20 4.28 5.75
CA VAL A 77 -13.22 3.22 5.70
C VAL A 77 -12.57 1.84 5.62
N ALA A 78 -11.50 1.69 4.84
CA ALA A 78 -10.77 0.43 4.70
C ALA A 78 -10.08 0.01 6.00
N VAL A 79 -9.43 0.93 6.72
CA VAL A 79 -8.76 0.63 7.99
C VAL A 79 -9.79 0.21 9.05
N PHE A 80 -10.89 0.96 9.19
CA PHE A 80 -11.94 0.59 10.13
C PHE A 80 -12.59 -0.75 9.80
N SER A 81 -13.01 -0.96 8.56
CA SER A 81 -13.61 -2.24 8.14
C SER A 81 -12.61 -3.38 8.21
N GLY A 82 -11.34 -3.12 7.84
CA GLY A 82 -10.25 -4.09 7.90
C GLY A 82 -10.01 -4.62 9.32
N GLY A 83 -10.05 -3.76 10.34
CA GLY A 83 -9.91 -4.17 11.74
C GLY A 83 -10.97 -5.20 12.16
N PHE A 84 -12.24 -4.99 11.78
CA PHE A 84 -13.32 -5.92 12.11
C PHE A 84 -13.29 -7.22 11.27
N ILE A 85 -12.82 -7.13 10.04
CA ILE A 85 -12.79 -8.28 9.11
C ILE A 85 -11.57 -9.14 9.36
N TYR A 86 -10.42 -8.54 9.67
CA TYR A 86 -9.15 -9.23 9.83
C TYR A 86 -9.21 -10.36 10.87
N ASP A 87 -9.81 -10.11 12.04
CA ASP A 87 -9.92 -11.09 13.10
C ASP A 87 -10.75 -12.34 12.73
N LYS A 88 -11.59 -12.23 11.69
CA LYS A 88 -12.44 -13.32 11.19
C LYS A 88 -11.80 -14.08 10.02
N LEU A 89 -10.72 -13.56 9.43
CA LEU A 89 -10.09 -14.16 8.28
C LEU A 89 -9.03 -15.21 8.67
N THR A 90 -9.08 -16.35 8.00
CA THR A 90 -7.95 -17.30 8.05
C THR A 90 -6.76 -16.71 7.28
N LYS A 91 -5.53 -17.13 7.60
CA LYS A 91 -4.32 -16.68 6.86
C LYS A 91 -4.45 -16.87 5.34
N LYS A 92 -5.08 -17.97 4.90
CA LYS A 92 -5.32 -18.23 3.48
C LYS A 92 -6.34 -17.26 2.88
N SER A 93 -7.43 -17.00 3.60
CA SER A 93 -8.48 -16.07 3.19
C SER A 93 -7.96 -14.62 3.10
N LEU A 94 -7.04 -14.26 3.99
CA LEU A 94 -6.36 -12.97 3.99
C LEU A 94 -5.55 -12.73 2.69
N ILE A 95 -4.83 -13.75 2.21
CA ILE A 95 -4.07 -13.65 0.94
C ILE A 95 -5.00 -13.32 -0.22
N TYR A 96 -6.15 -14.01 -0.30
CA TYR A 96 -7.13 -13.76 -1.37
C TYR A 96 -7.79 -12.39 -1.21
N ALA A 97 -8.16 -11.99 0.01
CA ALA A 97 -8.77 -10.69 0.27
C ALA A 97 -7.84 -9.53 -0.11
N LEU A 98 -6.57 -9.58 0.29
CA LEU A 98 -5.59 -8.56 -0.05
C LEU A 98 -5.21 -8.59 -1.54
N GLY A 99 -5.09 -9.77 -2.15
CA GLY A 99 -4.88 -9.90 -3.59
C GLY A 99 -6.02 -9.30 -4.41
N LEU A 100 -7.27 -9.57 -4.03
CA LEU A 100 -8.45 -8.97 -4.65
C LEU A 100 -8.47 -7.45 -4.47
N SER A 101 -8.16 -6.97 -3.27
CA SER A 101 -8.07 -5.53 -2.96
C SER A 101 -7.05 -4.84 -3.86
N LEU A 102 -5.84 -5.39 -3.98
CA LEU A 102 -4.80 -4.82 -4.86
C LEU A 102 -5.18 -4.90 -6.34
N THR A 103 -5.89 -5.96 -6.78
CA THR A 103 -6.43 -6.03 -8.14
C THR A 103 -7.47 -4.94 -8.38
N LEU A 104 -8.32 -4.63 -7.39
CA LEU A 104 -9.25 -3.50 -7.45
C LEU A 104 -8.52 -2.17 -7.58
N ALA A 105 -7.38 -1.99 -6.89
CA ALA A 105 -6.55 -0.79 -7.03
C ALA A 105 -6.02 -0.62 -8.46
N VAL A 106 -5.50 -1.69 -9.08
CA VAL A 106 -5.08 -1.68 -10.49
C VAL A 106 -6.24 -1.31 -11.41
N ALA A 107 -7.41 -1.94 -11.22
CA ALA A 107 -8.59 -1.66 -12.03
C ALA A 107 -9.06 -0.20 -11.89
N SER A 108 -9.03 0.36 -10.68
CA SER A 108 -9.38 1.77 -10.43
C SER A 108 -8.46 2.73 -11.18
N LEU A 109 -7.13 2.48 -11.17
CA LEU A 109 -6.17 3.31 -11.91
C LEU A 109 -6.32 3.17 -13.44
N LEU A 110 -6.59 1.95 -13.94
CA LEU A 110 -6.86 1.74 -15.37
C LEU A 110 -8.09 2.52 -15.83
N LEU A 111 -9.17 2.49 -15.04
CA LEU A 111 -10.39 3.25 -15.34
C LEU A 111 -10.15 4.76 -15.23
N LEU A 112 -9.39 5.23 -14.23
CA LEU A 112 -9.01 6.65 -14.12
C LEU A 112 -8.23 7.11 -15.36
N ARG A 113 -7.32 6.29 -15.88
CA ARG A 113 -6.58 6.61 -17.10
C ARG A 113 -7.49 6.75 -18.31
N VAL A 114 -8.45 5.84 -18.48
CA VAL A 114 -9.41 5.86 -19.59
C VAL A 114 -10.33 7.09 -19.52
N LEU A 115 -10.82 7.45 -18.32
CA LEU A 115 -11.66 8.63 -18.13
C LEU A 115 -10.89 9.94 -18.40
N GLY A 116 -9.64 10.03 -17.93
CA GLY A 116 -8.79 11.22 -18.13
C GLY A 116 -8.38 11.43 -19.60
N ASP A 117 -8.39 10.37 -20.43
CA ASP A 117 -8.03 10.47 -21.85
C ASP A 117 -9.19 11.03 -22.72
N GLN A 118 -10.42 10.92 -22.26
CA GLN A 118 -11.59 11.33 -23.06
C GLN A 118 -11.79 12.84 -23.17
N GLY A 119 -11.02 13.65 -22.44
CA GLY A 119 -11.07 15.12 -22.48
C GLY A 119 -12.44 15.73 -22.17
N SER A 120 -13.35 14.93 -21.65
CA SER A 120 -14.71 15.30 -21.35
C SER A 120 -14.80 15.80 -19.90
N THR A 121 -15.38 16.99 -19.72
CA THR A 121 -15.52 17.66 -18.42
C THR A 121 -16.94 17.53 -17.84
N GLY A 122 -17.62 16.44 -18.18
CA GLY A 122 -18.98 16.18 -17.73
C GLY A 122 -19.10 15.87 -16.24
N THR A 123 -20.23 16.23 -15.62
CA THR A 123 -20.50 15.95 -14.20
C THR A 123 -20.44 14.45 -13.89
N LEU A 124 -20.84 13.59 -14.83
CA LEU A 124 -20.81 12.13 -14.66
C LEU A 124 -19.37 11.62 -14.55
N GLU A 125 -18.48 12.08 -15.42
CA GLU A 125 -17.08 11.68 -15.45
C GLU A 125 -16.34 12.12 -14.20
N LEU A 126 -16.57 13.34 -13.75
CA LEU A 126 -16.04 13.82 -12.47
C LEU A 126 -16.52 12.96 -11.31
N THR A 127 -17.82 12.61 -11.27
CA THR A 127 -18.38 11.77 -10.22
C THR A 127 -17.74 10.37 -10.22
N LEU A 128 -17.58 9.77 -11.41
CA LEU A 128 -16.92 8.47 -11.55
C LEU A 128 -15.44 8.54 -11.12
N THR A 129 -14.74 9.61 -11.51
CA THR A 129 -13.34 9.83 -11.09
C THR A 129 -13.21 9.92 -9.58
N VAL A 130 -14.06 10.70 -8.91
CA VAL A 130 -14.07 10.82 -7.44
C VAL A 130 -14.37 9.47 -6.76
N LEU A 131 -15.31 8.69 -7.32
CA LEU A 131 -15.60 7.34 -6.84
C LEU A 131 -14.39 6.39 -7.02
N LEU A 132 -13.71 6.45 -8.15
CA LEU A 132 -12.52 5.63 -8.41
C LEU A 132 -11.34 6.02 -7.50
N ILE A 133 -11.19 7.30 -7.19
CA ILE A 133 -10.21 7.80 -6.21
C ILE A 133 -10.52 7.23 -4.82
N PHE A 134 -11.77 7.23 -4.39
CA PHE A 134 -12.20 6.59 -3.13
C PHE A 134 -11.90 5.10 -3.14
N LEU A 135 -12.28 4.38 -4.19
CA LEU A 135 -12.06 2.93 -4.33
C LEU A 135 -10.56 2.59 -4.34
N PHE A 136 -9.74 3.42 -4.97
CA PHE A 136 -8.30 3.24 -4.99
C PHE A 136 -7.70 3.36 -3.58
N GLY A 137 -8.03 4.42 -2.82
CA GLY A 137 -7.60 4.58 -1.44
C GLY A 137 -8.08 3.44 -0.54
N PHE A 138 -9.35 3.02 -0.70
CA PHE A 138 -9.93 1.87 0.00
C PHE A 138 -9.15 0.59 -0.29
N ALA A 139 -8.75 0.37 -1.54
CA ALA A 139 -8.15 -0.87 -2.00
C ALA A 139 -6.68 -1.03 -1.55
N ILE A 140 -5.86 0.04 -1.55
CA ILE A 140 -4.43 -0.06 -1.19
C ILE A 140 -4.19 -0.11 0.32
N SER A 141 -5.06 0.50 1.12
CA SER A 141 -4.84 0.74 2.55
C SER A 141 -4.66 -0.55 3.37
N PRO A 142 -5.51 -1.59 3.26
CA PRO A 142 -5.33 -2.82 4.03
C PRO A 142 -4.03 -3.56 3.70
N ALA A 143 -3.61 -3.51 2.43
CA ALA A 143 -2.39 -4.16 1.96
C ALA A 143 -1.12 -3.47 2.50
N TYR A 144 -1.18 -2.18 2.81
CA TYR A 144 -0.09 -1.46 3.45
C TYR A 144 0.05 -1.82 4.94
N TYR A 145 -1.03 -1.70 5.71
CA TYR A 145 -0.95 -1.76 7.17
C TYR A 145 -0.96 -3.19 7.71
N ILE A 146 -1.80 -4.10 7.19
CA ILE A 146 -2.01 -5.41 7.77
C ILE A 146 -0.76 -6.30 7.68
N PRO A 147 -0.15 -6.52 6.48
CA PRO A 147 1.01 -7.39 6.37
C PRO A 147 2.22 -6.87 7.15
N MET A 148 2.46 -5.56 7.12
CA MET A 148 3.57 -4.95 7.85
C MET A 148 3.42 -5.14 9.36
N SER A 149 2.24 -4.90 9.92
CA SER A 149 1.98 -5.06 11.35
C SER A 149 2.14 -6.51 11.81
N VAL A 150 1.51 -7.45 11.11
CA VAL A 150 1.56 -8.88 11.45
C VAL A 150 2.98 -9.43 11.34
N PHE A 151 3.67 -9.11 10.25
CA PHE A 151 5.04 -9.56 10.05
C PHE A 151 5.99 -8.97 11.09
N SER A 152 5.86 -7.69 11.41
CA SER A 152 6.75 -7.03 12.36
C SER A 152 6.61 -7.60 13.77
N ILE A 153 5.41 -7.97 14.21
CA ILE A 153 5.20 -8.62 15.49
C ILE A 153 5.76 -10.04 15.48
N SER A 154 5.45 -10.83 14.45
CA SER A 154 5.81 -12.25 14.40
C SER A 154 7.29 -12.49 14.11
N PHE A 155 7.93 -11.63 13.29
CA PHE A 155 9.34 -11.76 12.89
C PHE A 155 10.28 -10.90 13.74
N GLY A 156 9.84 -9.72 14.16
CA GLY A 156 10.65 -8.77 14.94
C GLY A 156 10.68 -9.05 16.44
N GLY A 157 9.63 -9.68 16.99
CA GLY A 157 9.50 -9.96 18.42
C GLY A 157 9.75 -8.69 19.26
N ARG A 158 10.70 -8.73 20.19
CA ARG A 158 11.12 -7.56 21.02
C ARG A 158 11.58 -6.36 20.18
N HIS A 159 12.10 -6.59 18.97
CA HIS A 159 12.62 -5.56 18.08
C HIS A 159 11.61 -5.16 16.97
N CYS A 160 10.30 -5.44 17.17
CA CYS A 160 9.27 -5.13 16.17
C CYS A 160 9.25 -3.65 15.76
N GLY A 161 9.38 -2.70 16.70
CA GLY A 161 9.42 -1.28 16.39
C GLY A 161 10.63 -0.87 15.53
N LEU A 162 11.80 -1.49 15.78
CA LEU A 162 12.98 -1.30 14.94
C LEU A 162 12.75 -1.85 13.53
N LEU A 163 12.12 -3.01 13.41
CA LEU A 163 11.80 -3.63 12.13
C LEU A 163 10.83 -2.77 11.31
N VAL A 164 9.77 -2.26 11.94
CA VAL A 164 8.84 -1.30 11.30
C VAL A 164 9.59 -0.07 10.83
N GLY A 165 10.41 0.55 11.69
CA GLY A 165 11.18 1.75 11.31
C GLY A 165 12.12 1.53 10.13
N LEU A 166 12.73 0.34 10.01
CA LEU A 166 13.58 0.00 8.85
C LEU A 166 12.75 -0.18 7.57
N ILE A 167 11.61 -0.85 7.66
CA ILE A 167 10.68 -1.02 6.52
C ILE A 167 10.18 0.35 6.05
N ASP A 168 9.71 1.19 6.98
CA ASP A 168 9.22 2.53 6.68
C ASP A 168 10.31 3.43 6.10
N ALA A 169 11.55 3.37 6.60
CA ALA A 169 12.65 4.14 6.02
C ALA A 169 12.90 3.80 4.54
N ILE A 170 12.83 2.52 4.18
CA ILE A 170 12.94 2.07 2.79
C ILE A 170 11.72 2.54 1.98
N ALA A 171 10.53 2.45 2.56
CA ALA A 171 9.28 2.85 1.92
C ALA A 171 9.26 4.35 1.60
N TYR A 172 9.61 5.20 2.56
CA TYR A 172 9.67 6.65 2.37
C TYR A 172 10.78 7.08 1.40
N PHE A 173 11.90 6.34 1.34
CA PHE A 173 12.90 6.59 0.31
C PHE A 173 12.33 6.32 -1.10
N GLY A 174 11.54 5.27 -1.26
CA GLY A 174 10.80 4.98 -2.51
C GLY A 174 9.79 6.08 -2.85
N ALA A 175 8.98 6.51 -1.88
CA ALA A 175 7.99 7.57 -2.01
C ALA A 175 8.66 8.90 -2.41
N MET A 176 9.71 9.33 -1.71
CA MET A 176 10.47 10.54 -2.04
C MET A 176 11.05 10.50 -3.46
N SER A 177 11.56 9.34 -3.89
CA SER A 177 12.09 9.17 -5.25
C SER A 177 10.98 9.30 -6.29
N PHE A 178 9.79 8.78 -5.98
CA PHE A 178 8.63 8.92 -6.84
C PHE A 178 8.14 10.36 -6.92
N ASP A 179 8.10 11.11 -5.82
CA ASP A 179 7.68 12.52 -5.83
C ASP A 179 8.52 13.35 -6.79
N PHE A 180 9.83 13.09 -6.80
CA PHE A 180 10.75 13.76 -7.72
C PHE A 180 10.48 13.41 -9.18
N ILE A 181 10.30 12.13 -9.49
CA ILE A 181 10.07 11.63 -10.86
C ILE A 181 8.64 11.96 -11.29
N GLY A 182 7.66 11.69 -10.44
CA GLY A 182 6.24 11.89 -10.70
C GLY A 182 5.90 13.37 -10.93
N GLY A 183 6.44 14.27 -10.11
CA GLY A 183 6.29 15.71 -10.31
C GLY A 183 6.90 16.19 -11.64
N ALA A 184 8.07 15.67 -12.00
CA ALA A 184 8.69 16.00 -13.28
C ALA A 184 7.91 15.45 -14.50
N VAL A 185 7.23 14.32 -14.33
CA VAL A 185 6.37 13.72 -15.39
C VAL A 185 5.06 14.48 -15.49
N ALA A 186 4.38 14.75 -14.37
CA ALA A 186 3.09 15.43 -14.33
C ALA A 186 3.15 16.85 -14.95
N ASN A 187 4.27 17.55 -14.79
CA ASN A 187 4.48 18.90 -15.34
C ASN A 187 4.67 18.95 -16.87
N LYS A 188 4.72 17.82 -17.55
CA LYS A 188 4.78 17.80 -19.02
C LYS A 188 3.39 17.93 -19.63
N GLU A 189 3.32 18.45 -20.85
CA GLU A 189 2.09 18.47 -21.62
C GLU A 189 1.55 17.03 -21.78
N GLY A 190 0.31 16.80 -21.34
CA GLY A 190 -0.27 15.45 -21.29
C GLY A 190 0.32 14.51 -20.20
N GLY A 191 1.15 15.03 -19.31
CA GLY A 191 1.92 14.26 -18.33
C GLY A 191 1.11 13.44 -17.34
N TRP A 192 -0.16 13.78 -17.09
CA TRP A 192 -1.03 13.01 -16.20
C TRP A 192 -1.31 11.59 -16.70
N GLN A 193 -1.36 11.37 -18.01
CA GLN A 193 -1.53 10.04 -18.59
C GLN A 193 -0.30 9.14 -18.32
N ASP A 194 0.90 9.72 -18.43
CA ASP A 194 2.15 9.02 -18.11
C ASP A 194 2.31 8.83 -16.62
N PHE A 195 1.92 9.81 -15.80
CA PHE A 195 1.92 9.73 -14.34
C PHE A 195 1.03 8.57 -13.85
N ILE A 196 -0.21 8.49 -14.34
CA ILE A 196 -1.13 7.40 -13.99
C ILE A 196 -0.58 6.05 -14.50
N LEU A 197 0.08 6.01 -15.66
CA LEU A 197 0.73 4.79 -16.15
C LEU A 197 1.82 4.30 -15.19
N ILE A 198 2.65 5.19 -14.64
CA ILE A 198 3.65 4.82 -13.63
C ILE A 198 2.97 4.23 -12.39
N LEU A 199 1.87 4.84 -11.93
CA LEU A 199 1.09 4.30 -10.81
C LEU A 199 0.50 2.92 -11.12
N ILE A 200 -0.01 2.68 -12.33
CA ILE A 200 -0.52 1.36 -12.76
C ILE A 200 0.59 0.32 -12.70
N VAL A 201 1.76 0.61 -13.29
CA VAL A 201 2.91 -0.31 -13.26
C VAL A 201 3.34 -0.59 -11.83
N THR A 202 3.44 0.44 -11.00
CA THR A 202 3.78 0.30 -9.57
C THR A 202 2.73 -0.53 -8.82
N SER A 203 1.44 -0.34 -9.10
CA SER A 203 0.35 -1.11 -8.49
C SER A 203 0.38 -2.59 -8.88
N VAL A 204 0.70 -2.90 -10.13
CA VAL A 204 0.90 -4.29 -10.59
C VAL A 204 2.11 -4.92 -9.88
N LEU A 205 3.23 -4.22 -9.80
CA LEU A 205 4.43 -4.68 -9.08
C LEU A 205 4.13 -4.89 -7.59
N ALA A 206 3.45 -3.94 -6.93
CA ALA A 206 3.01 -4.07 -5.55
C ALA A 206 2.14 -5.32 -5.35
N THR A 207 1.19 -5.56 -6.26
CA THR A 207 0.32 -6.75 -6.21
C THR A 207 1.12 -8.04 -6.28
N ILE A 208 2.07 -8.15 -7.21
CA ILE A 208 2.92 -9.34 -7.38
C ILE A 208 3.80 -9.54 -6.14
N ILE A 209 4.48 -8.50 -5.67
CA ILE A 209 5.41 -8.59 -4.54
C ILE A 209 4.66 -8.94 -3.25
N MET A 210 3.56 -8.23 -2.95
CA MET A 210 2.80 -8.45 -1.72
C MET A 210 2.11 -9.82 -1.69
N THR A 211 1.53 -10.28 -2.80
CA THR A 211 0.93 -11.62 -2.85
C THR A 211 2.00 -12.72 -2.73
N THR A 212 3.16 -12.54 -3.33
CA THR A 212 4.30 -13.45 -3.19
C THR A 212 4.79 -13.49 -1.75
N PHE A 213 4.96 -12.32 -1.10
CA PHE A 213 5.34 -12.24 0.31
C PHE A 213 4.36 -12.98 1.21
N LEU A 214 3.06 -12.70 1.07
CA LEU A 214 2.02 -13.33 1.88
C LEU A 214 1.97 -14.85 1.70
N TYR A 215 2.17 -15.33 0.48
CA TYR A 215 2.21 -16.75 0.19
C TYR A 215 3.43 -17.44 0.83
N LEU A 216 4.60 -16.83 0.74
CA LEU A 216 5.83 -17.36 1.35
C LEU A 216 5.75 -17.35 2.88
N ASP A 217 5.21 -16.29 3.48
CA ASP A 217 5.03 -16.20 4.91
C ASP A 217 4.02 -17.24 5.43
N TYR A 218 2.94 -17.47 4.68
CA TYR A 218 1.98 -18.53 4.98
C TYR A 218 2.63 -19.92 4.94
N ARG A 219 3.45 -20.22 3.91
CA ARG A 219 4.15 -21.52 3.81
C ARG A 219 5.10 -21.74 4.98
N HIS A 220 5.85 -20.70 5.34
CA HIS A 220 6.80 -20.79 6.47
C HIS A 220 6.09 -21.04 7.80
N SER A 221 4.97 -20.35 8.05
CA SER A 221 4.16 -20.56 9.25
C SER A 221 3.61 -21.99 9.36
N ARG A 222 3.29 -22.66 8.25
CA ARG A 222 2.85 -24.06 8.25
C ARG A 222 3.97 -25.04 8.58
N GLN A 223 5.19 -24.77 8.11
CA GLN A 223 6.35 -25.64 8.37
C GLN A 223 6.83 -25.53 9.82
N SER A 224 6.64 -24.38 10.47
CA SER A 224 7.00 -24.18 11.86
C SER A 224 6.03 -24.85 12.87
N ASN A 225 4.80 -25.15 12.41
CA ASN A 225 3.75 -25.77 13.25
C ASN A 225 3.56 -27.27 12.96
N ALA A 226 4.32 -27.87 12.06
CA ALA A 226 4.36 -29.29 11.74
C ALA A 226 5.60 -29.96 12.32
#